data_ebe61801d1f1a0bdbe7111f882835da5
#
_entry.id   ebe61801d1f1a0bdbe7111f882835da5
#
_cell.length_a   1.000
_cell.length_b   1.000
_cell.length_c   1.000
_cell.angle_alpha   90.00
_cell.angle_beta   90.00
_cell.angle_gamma   90.00
#
_symmetry.space_group_name_H-M   'P 1'
#
loop_
_entity.id
_entity.type
_entity.pdbx_description
1 polymer ?
#
loop_
_entity_poly.entity_id
_entity_poly.type
_entity_poly.pdbx_seq_one_letter_code
_entity_poly.pdbx_strand_id
1 'polypeptide(L)'
;MRFPRHAALALVLLAACKEAPPPREFDGAAAFGYVEQQMAFGPRIPGTPGHERMKGWLDSLARARADTVILQDWEHVTAKGVKLQLRNVIARFNPGASERVLYLAHWDTRPRTDSPLSTDSSGVVPGANDGASGVAVLLGVADALRRQRPTIGVDLLFTDGEDWGSFEDSTETLIGARYYAQHQAPGNTPLYAILFDMVGDKDLQIYPEGNSMLGAPEVVSRVWETARSLGYAGTFIDSPKHTLTDDHVPLQRVGIRAIDVVDFDYPVWHTKDDTLDKVSAQSLQIVGDVAMAVIRKAGEK
;
A
#
# COMPACT_ATOMS: atom_id res chain seq x y z
N MET A 1 -35.23 -48.80 58.92
CA MET A 1 -35.29 -47.50 58.23
C MET A 1 -33.93 -47.19 57.66
N ARG A 2 -33.79 -47.18 56.33
CA ARG A 2 -32.53 -46.86 55.64
C ARG A 2 -32.73 -45.52 54.91
N PHE A 3 -31.92 -44.53 55.22
CA PHE A 3 -31.93 -43.21 54.57
C PHE A 3 -31.04 -43.26 53.30
N PRO A 4 -31.47 -42.68 52.14
CA PRO A 4 -30.66 -42.65 50.93
C PRO A 4 -29.62 -41.52 51.04
N ARG A 5 -28.37 -41.81 50.70
CA ARG A 5 -27.27 -40.85 50.55
C ARG A 5 -27.43 -40.13 49.18
N HIS A 6 -27.70 -38.85 49.19
CA HIS A 6 -27.63 -38.02 47.99
C HIS A 6 -26.14 -37.68 47.71
N ALA A 7 -25.66 -38.19 46.57
CA ALA A 7 -24.37 -37.78 46.02
C ALA A 7 -24.54 -36.45 45.24
N ALA A 8 -23.94 -35.39 45.74
CA ALA A 8 -23.85 -34.09 45.03
C ALA A 8 -22.74 -34.17 43.97
N LEU A 9 -23.14 -34.06 42.70
CA LEU A 9 -22.23 -34.00 41.58
C LEU A 9 -21.75 -32.55 41.44
N ALA A 10 -20.49 -32.26 41.82
CA ALA A 10 -19.89 -30.95 41.61
C ALA A 10 -19.45 -30.80 40.17
N LEU A 11 -20.15 -29.91 39.43
CA LEU A 11 -19.79 -29.53 38.06
C LEU A 11 -18.63 -28.53 38.10
N VAL A 12 -17.40 -28.96 37.76
CA VAL A 12 -16.23 -28.08 37.61
C VAL A 12 -16.32 -27.43 36.24
N LEU A 13 -16.70 -26.16 36.19
CA LEU A 13 -16.62 -25.31 35.02
C LEU A 13 -15.15 -24.93 34.79
N LEU A 14 -14.50 -25.58 33.82
CA LEU A 14 -13.20 -25.15 33.28
C LEU A 14 -13.43 -23.90 32.43
N ALA A 15 -13.18 -22.74 33.02
CA ALA A 15 -13.06 -21.49 32.27
C ALA A 15 -11.77 -21.57 31.43
N ALA A 16 -11.90 -21.86 30.13
CA ALA A 16 -10.83 -21.70 29.17
C ALA A 16 -10.49 -20.19 29.07
N CYS A 17 -9.43 -19.75 29.70
CA CYS A 17 -8.84 -18.46 29.43
C CYS A 17 -8.41 -18.46 27.96
N LYS A 18 -9.18 -17.78 27.09
CA LYS A 18 -8.67 -17.43 25.77
C LYS A 18 -7.48 -16.51 25.98
N GLU A 19 -6.30 -16.96 25.61
CA GLU A 19 -5.13 -16.07 25.53
C GLU A 19 -5.53 -14.84 24.71
N ALA A 20 -5.18 -13.65 25.20
CA ALA A 20 -5.37 -12.43 24.44
C ALA A 20 -4.57 -12.57 23.12
N PRO A 21 -5.15 -12.21 21.98
CA PRO A 21 -4.43 -12.24 20.72
C PRO A 21 -3.14 -11.42 20.85
N PRO A 22 -2.03 -11.84 20.21
CA PRO A 22 -0.79 -11.09 20.28
C PRO A 22 -1.03 -9.64 19.83
N PRO A 23 -0.30 -8.66 20.41
CA PRO A 23 -0.46 -7.28 20.03
C PRO A 23 -0.19 -7.12 18.52
N ARG A 24 -1.07 -6.42 17.84
CA ARG A 24 -0.93 -6.15 16.40
C ARG A 24 0.32 -5.31 16.15
N GLU A 25 1.10 -5.67 15.14
CA GLU A 25 2.30 -4.91 14.77
C GLU A 25 1.94 -3.62 14.03
N PHE A 26 0.88 -3.63 13.22
CA PHE A 26 0.39 -2.48 12.49
C PHE A 26 -0.65 -1.71 13.30
N ASP A 27 -0.68 -0.39 13.15
CA ASP A 27 -1.62 0.51 13.79
C ASP A 27 -2.41 1.28 12.73
N GLY A 28 -3.64 0.82 12.44
CA GLY A 28 -4.51 1.42 11.44
C GLY A 28 -4.99 2.83 11.81
N ALA A 29 -5.11 3.14 13.12
CA ALA A 29 -5.47 4.50 13.55
C ALA A 29 -4.32 5.48 13.31
N ALA A 30 -3.08 5.08 13.59
CA ALA A 30 -1.90 5.88 13.26
C ALA A 30 -1.76 6.06 11.74
N ALA A 31 -2.01 4.99 10.95
CA ALA A 31 -2.00 5.06 9.49
C ALA A 31 -3.07 6.03 8.96
N PHE A 32 -4.28 6.02 9.51
CA PHE A 32 -5.32 6.99 9.16
C PHE A 32 -4.87 8.44 9.43
N GLY A 33 -4.15 8.68 10.54
CA GLY A 33 -3.54 9.98 10.82
C GLY A 33 -2.54 10.43 9.73
N TYR A 34 -1.89 9.49 9.01
CA TYR A 34 -1.06 9.84 7.85
C TYR A 34 -1.90 10.24 6.63
N VAL A 35 -3.08 9.66 6.44
CA VAL A 35 -4.02 10.15 5.40
C VAL A 35 -4.45 11.59 5.73
N GLU A 36 -4.86 11.86 6.98
CA GLU A 36 -5.26 13.21 7.42
C GLU A 36 -4.17 14.26 7.17
N GLN A 37 -2.90 13.93 7.48
CA GLN A 37 -1.77 14.83 7.25
C GLN A 37 -1.54 15.10 5.76
N GLN A 38 -1.64 14.08 4.90
CA GLN A 38 -1.52 14.24 3.45
C GLN A 38 -2.64 15.12 2.89
N MET A 39 -3.88 14.90 3.35
CA MET A 39 -5.04 15.73 2.96
C MET A 39 -4.89 17.20 3.37
N ALA A 40 -4.24 17.49 4.50
CA ALA A 40 -3.96 18.85 4.95
C ALA A 40 -2.99 19.62 4.02
N PHE A 41 -2.20 18.93 3.18
CA PHE A 41 -1.38 19.59 2.16
C PHE A 41 -2.20 20.05 0.94
N GLY A 42 -3.42 19.55 0.79
CA GLY A 42 -4.23 19.66 -0.42
C GLY A 42 -3.76 18.69 -1.51
N PRO A 43 -4.28 18.81 -2.72
CA PRO A 43 -3.88 17.94 -3.84
C PRO A 43 -2.37 17.94 -4.06
N ARG A 44 -1.78 16.75 -4.19
CA ARG A 44 -0.32 16.55 -4.35
C ARG A 44 0.05 16.48 -5.83
N ILE A 45 -0.58 17.31 -6.65
CA ILE A 45 -0.36 17.41 -8.09
C ILE A 45 1.08 17.89 -8.36
N PRO A 46 1.88 17.20 -9.19
CA PRO A 46 3.25 17.62 -9.53
C PRO A 46 3.34 19.11 -9.90
N GLY A 47 4.31 19.81 -9.28
CA GLY A 47 4.53 21.24 -9.49
C GLY A 47 3.65 22.17 -8.64
N THR A 48 2.78 21.69 -7.77
CA THR A 48 1.95 22.49 -6.88
C THR A 48 2.57 22.67 -5.48
N PRO A 49 2.14 23.65 -4.67
CA PRO A 49 2.59 23.78 -3.29
C PRO A 49 2.24 22.57 -2.42
N GLY A 50 1.15 21.85 -2.71
CA GLY A 50 0.78 20.60 -2.01
C GLY A 50 1.82 19.52 -2.22
N HIS A 51 2.22 19.32 -3.47
CA HIS A 51 3.27 18.38 -3.88
C HIS A 51 4.63 18.71 -3.21
N GLU A 52 5.06 19.97 -3.20
CA GLU A 52 6.33 20.35 -2.56
C GLU A 52 6.31 20.15 -1.03
N ARG A 53 5.17 20.41 -0.37
CA ARG A 53 5.02 20.11 1.07
C ARG A 53 5.09 18.61 1.34
N MET A 54 4.39 17.81 0.53
CA MET A 54 4.38 16.35 0.64
C MET A 54 5.79 15.78 0.44
N LYS A 55 6.51 16.24 -0.56
CA LYS A 55 7.91 15.84 -0.86
C LYS A 55 8.82 15.99 0.36
N GLY A 56 8.79 17.16 1.02
CA GLY A 56 9.59 17.42 2.22
C GLY A 56 9.14 16.61 3.43
N TRP A 57 7.85 16.46 3.63
CA TRP A 57 7.27 15.69 4.73
C TRP A 57 7.63 14.21 4.61
N LEU A 58 7.47 13.63 3.42
CA LEU A 58 7.76 12.21 3.16
C LEU A 58 9.24 11.89 3.36
N ASP A 59 10.15 12.72 2.85
CA ASP A 59 11.60 12.58 3.09
C ASP A 59 11.94 12.60 4.59
N SER A 60 11.36 13.55 5.33
CA SER A 60 11.54 13.64 6.78
C SER A 60 11.07 12.40 7.53
N LEU A 61 9.88 11.89 7.18
CA LEU A 61 9.32 10.68 7.80
C LEU A 61 10.11 9.42 7.46
N ALA A 62 10.55 9.29 6.21
CA ALA A 62 11.39 8.17 5.78
C ALA A 62 12.72 8.15 6.55
N ARG A 63 13.42 9.30 6.65
CA ARG A 63 14.69 9.41 7.39
C ARG A 63 14.55 9.14 8.88
N ALA A 64 13.39 9.46 9.47
CA ALA A 64 13.14 9.20 10.89
C ALA A 64 12.93 7.71 11.20
N ARG A 65 12.68 6.86 10.19
CA ARG A 65 12.25 5.46 10.34
C ARG A 65 13.22 4.45 9.76
N ALA A 66 13.69 4.69 8.54
CA ALA A 66 14.51 3.75 7.78
C ALA A 66 15.97 3.77 8.20
N ASP A 67 16.68 2.67 7.91
CA ASP A 67 18.13 2.60 8.10
C ASP A 67 18.87 3.43 7.05
N THR A 68 18.31 3.53 5.84
CA THR A 68 18.84 4.33 4.73
C THR A 68 17.69 4.88 3.90
N VAL A 69 17.82 6.09 3.41
CA VAL A 69 16.87 6.70 2.46
C VAL A 69 17.62 7.05 1.17
N ILE A 70 17.07 6.62 0.05
CA ILE A 70 17.54 6.93 -1.28
C ILE A 70 16.51 7.83 -1.94
N LEU A 71 16.94 8.97 -2.46
CA LEU A 71 16.10 9.88 -3.23
C LEU A 71 16.47 9.73 -4.71
N GLN A 72 15.44 9.56 -5.53
CA GLN A 72 15.57 9.66 -6.98
C GLN A 72 14.90 10.97 -7.40
N ASP A 73 15.69 11.99 -7.68
CA ASP A 73 15.23 13.30 -8.16
C ASP A 73 15.50 13.41 -9.66
N TRP A 74 14.49 13.80 -10.43
CA TRP A 74 14.67 14.05 -11.88
C TRP A 74 13.69 15.08 -12.42
N GLU A 75 14.05 15.68 -13.55
CA GLU A 75 13.14 16.47 -14.36
C GLU A 75 12.50 15.55 -15.41
N HIS A 76 11.18 15.45 -15.41
CA HIS A 76 10.41 14.83 -16.49
C HIS A 76 9.86 15.92 -17.40
N VAL A 77 10.08 15.78 -18.71
CA VAL A 77 9.52 16.69 -19.70
C VAL A 77 8.40 15.97 -20.44
N THR A 78 7.18 16.46 -20.25
CA THR A 78 5.99 15.88 -20.87
C THR A 78 5.98 16.09 -22.39
N ALA A 79 5.18 15.33 -23.12
CA ALA A 79 5.00 15.49 -24.57
C ALA A 79 4.53 16.90 -24.96
N LYS A 80 3.87 17.62 -24.04
CA LYS A 80 3.46 19.03 -24.21
C LYS A 80 4.52 20.04 -23.77
N GLY A 81 5.74 19.58 -23.40
CA GLY A 81 6.83 20.44 -22.98
C GLY A 81 6.74 20.96 -21.54
N VAL A 82 5.81 20.48 -20.72
CA VAL A 82 5.73 20.80 -19.31
C VAL A 82 6.87 20.10 -18.57
N LYS A 83 7.58 20.84 -17.71
CA LYS A 83 8.67 20.32 -16.89
C LYS A 83 8.17 20.01 -15.50
N LEU A 84 8.29 18.76 -15.09
CA LEU A 84 7.91 18.28 -13.78
C LEU A 84 9.16 17.90 -12.98
N GLN A 85 9.31 18.46 -11.77
CA GLN A 85 10.38 18.12 -10.83
C GLN A 85 9.87 17.01 -9.91
N LEU A 86 10.16 15.77 -10.26
CA LEU A 86 9.64 14.59 -9.59
C LEU A 86 10.66 13.96 -8.64
N ARG A 87 10.14 13.23 -7.66
CA ARG A 87 10.94 12.53 -6.65
C ARG A 87 10.33 11.20 -6.25
N ASN A 88 11.04 10.10 -6.46
CA ASN A 88 10.79 8.89 -5.71
C ASN A 88 11.57 8.90 -4.40
N VAL A 89 10.96 8.35 -3.35
CA VAL A 89 11.60 8.14 -2.04
C VAL A 89 11.66 6.65 -1.76
N ILE A 90 12.85 6.12 -1.45
CA ILE A 90 13.05 4.71 -1.10
C ILE A 90 13.53 4.65 0.34
N ALA A 91 12.67 4.19 1.25
CA ALA A 91 13.00 3.93 2.63
C ALA A 91 13.46 2.46 2.79
N ARG A 92 14.74 2.27 3.08
CA ARG A 92 15.39 0.95 3.12
C ARG A 92 15.63 0.48 4.53
N PHE A 93 15.13 -0.72 4.85
CA PHE A 93 15.34 -1.43 6.11
C PHE A 93 16.22 -2.65 5.88
N ASN A 94 17.10 -2.94 6.83
CA ASN A 94 18.09 -4.01 6.78
C ASN A 94 18.90 -3.99 5.45
N PRO A 95 19.69 -2.93 5.20
CA PRO A 95 20.40 -2.74 3.93
C PRO A 95 21.46 -3.81 3.66
N GLY A 96 21.95 -4.51 4.69
CA GLY A 96 22.92 -5.60 4.57
C GLY A 96 22.34 -6.97 4.22
N ALA A 97 21.01 -7.11 4.14
CA ALA A 97 20.39 -8.37 3.77
C ALA A 97 20.65 -8.71 2.30
N SER A 98 20.94 -9.99 2.03
CA SER A 98 21.18 -10.51 0.66
C SER A 98 19.91 -10.61 -0.18
N GLU A 99 18.77 -10.76 0.46
CA GLU A 99 17.45 -10.85 -0.17
C GLU A 99 16.55 -9.74 0.39
N ARG A 100 15.70 -9.21 -0.46
CA ARG A 100 14.77 -8.13 -0.08
C ARG A 100 13.43 -8.23 -0.77
N VAL A 101 12.43 -7.63 -0.17
CA VAL A 101 11.12 -7.41 -0.76
C VAL A 101 10.91 -5.91 -0.97
N LEU A 102 10.07 -5.56 -1.93
CA LEU A 102 9.72 -4.19 -2.26
C LEU A 102 8.22 -3.99 -2.04
N TYR A 103 7.85 -2.97 -1.28
CA TYR A 103 6.49 -2.45 -1.25
C TYR A 103 6.48 -1.07 -1.89
N LEU A 104 5.44 -0.76 -2.65
CA LEU A 104 5.34 0.55 -3.29
C LEU A 104 3.93 1.12 -3.22
N ALA A 105 3.84 2.44 -3.32
CA ALA A 105 2.62 3.23 -3.43
C ALA A 105 2.96 4.57 -4.07
N HIS A 106 2.07 5.12 -4.89
CA HIS A 106 2.23 6.47 -5.40
C HIS A 106 1.80 7.52 -4.36
N TRP A 107 2.37 8.71 -4.42
CA TRP A 107 2.08 9.76 -3.45
C TRP A 107 1.54 11.06 -4.06
N ASP A 108 1.61 11.20 -5.38
CA ASP A 108 0.99 12.29 -6.13
C ASP A 108 -0.52 12.11 -6.24
N THR A 109 -1.20 13.06 -6.84
CA THR A 109 -2.64 12.99 -7.11
C THR A 109 -2.97 13.47 -8.51
N ARG A 110 -4.09 12.97 -9.01
CA ARG A 110 -4.65 13.31 -10.31
C ARG A 110 -4.88 14.81 -10.45
N PRO A 111 -4.40 15.46 -11.53
CA PRO A 111 -4.57 16.89 -11.73
C PRO A 111 -5.97 17.30 -12.15
N ARG A 112 -6.85 16.36 -12.48
CA ARG A 112 -8.20 16.59 -12.97
C ARG A 112 -9.13 15.44 -12.61
N THR A 113 -10.42 15.73 -12.49
CA THR A 113 -11.45 14.69 -12.41
C THR A 113 -11.73 14.16 -13.81
N ASP A 114 -11.54 12.85 -14.01
CA ASP A 114 -11.77 12.18 -15.30
C ASP A 114 -12.35 10.76 -15.15
N SER A 115 -12.97 10.48 -13.99
CA SER A 115 -13.72 9.24 -13.81
C SER A 115 -14.81 9.11 -14.88
N PRO A 116 -14.94 7.97 -15.56
CA PRO A 116 -16.02 7.75 -16.52
C PRO A 116 -17.39 7.74 -15.87
N LEU A 117 -17.46 7.65 -14.54
CA LEU A 117 -18.70 7.69 -13.75
C LEU A 117 -19.08 9.13 -13.32
N SER A 118 -18.22 10.12 -13.55
CA SER A 118 -18.45 11.52 -13.20
C SER A 118 -18.74 12.36 -14.43
N THR A 119 -19.73 13.26 -14.31
CA THR A 119 -20.01 14.29 -15.30
C THR A 119 -19.24 15.59 -15.06
N ASP A 120 -18.56 15.73 -13.91
CA ASP A 120 -17.76 16.89 -13.53
C ASP A 120 -16.29 16.64 -13.84
N SER A 121 -15.81 17.23 -14.94
CA SER A 121 -14.40 17.18 -15.36
C SER A 121 -13.60 18.43 -14.98
N SER A 122 -14.19 19.35 -14.20
CA SER A 122 -13.58 20.66 -13.89
C SER A 122 -12.82 20.70 -12.56
N GLY A 123 -12.92 19.65 -11.77
CA GLY A 123 -12.32 19.56 -10.43
C GLY A 123 -10.89 19.00 -10.43
N VAL A 124 -10.30 18.97 -9.25
CA VAL A 124 -9.09 18.23 -8.91
C VAL A 124 -9.44 17.09 -7.97
N VAL A 125 -8.69 16.00 -8.02
CA VAL A 125 -8.85 14.86 -7.12
C VAL A 125 -8.15 15.17 -5.81
N PRO A 126 -8.84 15.13 -4.65
CA PRO A 126 -8.20 15.33 -3.35
C PRO A 126 -7.25 14.19 -2.98
N GLY A 127 -7.54 12.96 -3.40
CA GLY A 127 -6.65 11.81 -3.29
C GLY A 127 -6.55 11.24 -1.88
N ALA A 128 -7.67 11.07 -1.17
CA ALA A 128 -7.66 10.47 0.16
C ALA A 128 -7.42 8.95 0.13
N ASN A 129 -8.02 8.28 -0.84
CA ASN A 129 -7.77 6.87 -1.10
C ASN A 129 -6.68 6.71 -2.16
N ASP A 130 -6.77 7.45 -3.23
CA ASP A 130 -5.91 7.49 -4.40
C ASP A 130 -4.84 8.60 -4.26
N GLY A 131 -3.70 8.37 -3.89
CA GLY A 131 -2.63 7.52 -3.42
C GLY A 131 -2.36 7.68 -1.91
N ALA A 132 -3.18 8.51 -1.11
CA ALA A 132 -2.78 8.72 0.28
C ALA A 132 -2.95 7.44 1.13
N SER A 133 -3.87 6.54 0.80
CA SER A 133 -4.08 5.30 1.54
C SER A 133 -2.89 4.35 1.44
N GLY A 134 -2.35 4.12 0.24
CA GLY A 134 -1.18 3.29 0.03
C GLY A 134 0.05 3.85 0.75
N VAL A 135 0.30 5.16 0.63
CA VAL A 135 1.37 5.85 1.39
C VAL A 135 1.20 5.66 2.89
N ALA A 136 -0.04 5.76 3.42
CA ALA A 136 -0.31 5.58 4.84
C ALA A 136 -0.02 4.14 5.30
N VAL A 137 -0.34 3.15 4.49
CA VAL A 137 0.04 1.74 4.76
C VAL A 137 1.55 1.60 4.81
N LEU A 138 2.29 2.13 3.82
CA LEU A 138 3.75 2.04 3.81
C LEU A 138 4.39 2.74 5.03
N LEU A 139 3.89 3.91 5.44
CA LEU A 139 4.38 4.60 6.64
C LEU A 139 4.08 3.82 7.93
N GLY A 140 2.90 3.20 8.04
CA GLY A 140 2.56 2.32 9.16
C GLY A 140 3.45 1.07 9.21
N VAL A 141 3.78 0.48 8.05
CA VAL A 141 4.78 -0.59 7.91
C VAL A 141 6.16 -0.09 8.36
N ALA A 142 6.58 1.12 7.97
CA ALA A 142 7.83 1.71 8.39
C ALA A 142 7.90 1.87 9.93
N ASP A 143 6.81 2.31 10.56
CA ASP A 143 6.71 2.39 12.01
C ASP A 143 6.84 1.02 12.70
N ALA A 144 6.20 -0.01 12.15
CA ALA A 144 6.31 -1.37 12.66
C ALA A 144 7.73 -1.93 12.50
N LEU A 145 8.36 -1.75 11.34
CA LEU A 145 9.74 -2.19 11.07
C LEU A 145 10.77 -1.47 11.92
N ARG A 146 10.54 -0.19 12.26
CA ARG A 146 11.39 0.54 13.20
C ARG A 146 11.30 -0.03 14.61
N ARG A 147 10.10 -0.43 15.07
CA ARG A 147 9.91 -1.06 16.40
C ARG A 147 10.50 -2.46 16.46
N GLN A 148 10.29 -3.24 15.40
CA GLN A 148 10.80 -4.60 15.29
C GLN A 148 11.43 -4.81 13.92
N ARG A 149 12.76 -4.82 13.86
CA ARG A 149 13.54 -4.93 12.62
C ARG A 149 13.20 -6.21 11.85
N PRO A 150 13.15 -6.15 10.51
CA PRO A 150 12.95 -7.33 9.68
C PRO A 150 14.24 -8.16 9.60
N THR A 151 14.09 -9.46 9.45
CA THR A 151 15.23 -10.39 9.19
C THR A 151 15.64 -10.38 7.72
N ILE A 152 14.73 -10.03 6.81
CA ILE A 152 14.95 -9.81 5.38
C ILE A 152 15.11 -8.30 5.09
N GLY A 153 15.72 -7.94 3.96
CA GLY A 153 15.71 -6.56 3.49
C GLY A 153 14.28 -6.14 3.07
N VAL A 154 13.89 -4.92 3.43
CA VAL A 154 12.60 -4.34 3.00
C VAL A 154 12.87 -2.96 2.44
N ASP A 155 12.42 -2.71 1.21
CA ASP A 155 12.40 -1.39 0.59
C ASP A 155 10.94 -0.92 0.49
N LEU A 156 10.68 0.30 0.95
CA LEU A 156 9.40 0.99 0.77
C LEU A 156 9.63 2.11 -0.24
N LEU A 157 9.06 1.97 -1.42
CA LEU A 157 9.16 2.90 -2.53
C LEU A 157 7.89 3.74 -2.62
N PHE A 158 8.06 5.03 -2.52
CA PHE A 158 7.01 6.01 -2.75
C PHE A 158 7.26 6.63 -4.12
N THR A 159 6.40 6.31 -5.09
CA THR A 159 6.50 6.75 -6.49
C THR A 159 5.83 8.10 -6.71
N ASP A 160 6.35 8.91 -7.63
CA ASP A 160 5.86 10.24 -7.97
C ASP A 160 5.44 10.31 -9.44
N GLY A 161 4.34 11.01 -9.72
CA GLY A 161 3.88 11.21 -11.09
C GLY A 161 3.24 9.96 -11.71
N GLU A 162 2.66 9.10 -10.90
CA GLU A 162 1.87 7.98 -11.38
C GLU A 162 0.66 8.52 -12.16
N ASP A 163 -0.02 9.50 -11.59
CA ASP A 163 -1.36 9.95 -11.92
C ASP A 163 -1.38 11.21 -12.81
N TRP A 164 -0.24 11.65 -13.32
CA TRP A 164 -0.13 12.90 -14.07
C TRP A 164 -0.87 12.89 -15.41
N GLY A 165 -0.66 11.84 -16.20
CA GLY A 165 -1.10 11.76 -17.58
C GLY A 165 -2.54 11.33 -17.80
N SER A 166 -2.79 10.68 -18.94
CA SER A 166 -4.04 10.00 -19.24
C SER A 166 -3.73 8.52 -19.48
N PHE A 167 -4.57 7.63 -18.99
CA PHE A 167 -4.40 6.20 -19.28
C PHE A 167 -4.58 5.87 -20.77
N GLU A 168 -5.23 6.75 -21.54
CA GLU A 168 -5.25 6.69 -23.01
C GLU A 168 -3.87 7.06 -23.60
N ASP A 169 -3.10 7.91 -22.90
CA ASP A 169 -1.74 8.31 -23.26
C ASP A 169 -0.74 7.72 -22.27
N SER A 170 -0.48 6.44 -22.43
CA SER A 170 0.36 5.64 -21.52
C SER A 170 1.80 6.14 -21.34
N THR A 171 2.23 7.21 -22.03
CA THR A 171 3.56 7.81 -21.90
C THR A 171 3.67 8.75 -20.71
N GLU A 172 2.57 9.32 -20.25
CA GLU A 172 2.50 10.37 -19.23
C GLU A 172 1.99 9.86 -17.87
N THR A 173 1.79 8.54 -17.72
CA THR A 173 1.40 7.88 -16.46
C THR A 173 2.51 6.98 -15.94
N LEU A 174 2.44 6.56 -14.66
CA LEU A 174 3.38 5.63 -14.03
C LEU A 174 4.84 6.13 -14.12
N ILE A 175 5.06 7.45 -14.11
CA ILE A 175 6.37 8.05 -14.41
C ILE A 175 7.41 7.60 -13.39
N GLY A 176 7.05 7.62 -12.09
CA GLY A 176 7.95 7.24 -11.01
C GLY A 176 8.34 5.77 -11.01
N ALA A 177 7.37 4.88 -11.23
CA ALA A 177 7.66 3.45 -11.31
C ALA A 177 8.51 3.10 -12.55
N ARG A 178 8.26 3.75 -13.69
CA ARG A 178 9.10 3.62 -14.89
C ARG A 178 10.52 4.09 -14.63
N TYR A 179 10.67 5.25 -13.96
CA TYR A 179 11.99 5.77 -13.57
C TYR A 179 12.71 4.80 -12.65
N TYR A 180 12.05 4.33 -11.60
CA TYR A 180 12.61 3.34 -10.68
C TYR A 180 13.04 2.06 -11.42
N ALA A 181 12.19 1.50 -12.28
CA ALA A 181 12.47 0.29 -13.04
C ALA A 181 13.74 0.42 -13.91
N GLN A 182 13.97 1.59 -14.51
CA GLN A 182 15.10 1.87 -15.36
C GLN A 182 16.41 2.21 -14.61
N HIS A 183 16.32 2.61 -13.33
CA HIS A 183 17.45 3.10 -12.54
C HIS A 183 17.77 2.22 -11.32
N GLN A 184 17.47 0.93 -11.40
CA GLN A 184 17.85 -0.02 -10.35
C GLN A 184 19.36 -0.26 -10.37
N ALA A 185 19.97 -0.24 -9.18
CA ALA A 185 21.36 -0.66 -9.07
C ALA A 185 21.47 -2.18 -9.32
N PRO A 186 22.49 -2.64 -10.08
CA PRO A 186 22.73 -4.05 -10.31
C PRO A 186 22.81 -4.84 -8.97
N GLY A 187 22.15 -6.00 -8.91
CA GLY A 187 22.12 -6.84 -7.72
C GLY A 187 21.11 -6.43 -6.64
N ASN A 188 20.29 -5.39 -6.87
CA ASN A 188 19.24 -4.96 -5.95
C ASN A 188 17.82 -5.40 -6.38
N THR A 189 17.70 -6.37 -7.26
CA THR A 189 16.39 -6.90 -7.68
C THR A 189 15.68 -7.52 -6.48
N PRO A 190 14.48 -7.04 -6.11
CA PRO A 190 13.73 -7.64 -5.03
C PRO A 190 13.21 -9.04 -5.41
N LEU A 191 13.00 -9.91 -4.42
CA LEU A 191 12.37 -11.22 -4.62
C LEU A 191 10.97 -11.06 -5.25
N TYR A 192 10.25 -10.05 -4.78
CA TYR A 192 8.96 -9.62 -5.33
C TYR A 192 8.64 -8.19 -4.90
N ALA A 193 7.67 -7.60 -5.56
CA ALA A 193 7.12 -6.29 -5.23
C ALA A 193 5.60 -6.37 -5.01
N ILE A 194 5.07 -5.54 -4.10
CA ILE A 194 3.64 -5.39 -3.86
C ILE A 194 3.31 -3.90 -3.90
N LEU A 195 2.48 -3.51 -4.86
CA LEU A 195 1.87 -2.19 -4.92
C LEU A 195 0.65 -2.18 -3.99
N PHE A 196 0.45 -1.07 -3.28
CA PHE A 196 -0.76 -0.78 -2.52
C PHE A 196 -1.37 0.50 -3.06
N ASP A 197 -2.48 0.35 -3.77
CA ASP A 197 -3.22 1.47 -4.34
C ASP A 197 -4.70 1.39 -3.97
N MET A 198 -5.29 2.54 -3.61
CA MET A 198 -6.70 2.66 -3.18
C MET A 198 -7.14 1.62 -2.13
N VAL A 199 -6.33 1.43 -1.09
CA VAL A 199 -6.50 0.39 -0.05
C VAL A 199 -7.19 0.88 1.22
N GLY A 200 -7.80 2.05 1.18
CA GLY A 200 -8.39 2.69 2.36
C GLY A 200 -9.92 2.75 2.36
N ASP A 201 -10.60 2.35 1.30
CA ASP A 201 -12.07 2.44 1.19
C ASP A 201 -12.76 1.81 2.41
N LYS A 202 -13.83 2.46 2.89
CA LYS A 202 -14.66 1.95 4.00
C LYS A 202 -15.30 0.60 3.69
N ASP A 203 -15.65 0.36 2.42
CA ASP A 203 -16.27 -0.86 1.92
C ASP A 203 -15.26 -1.74 1.16
N LEU A 204 -14.01 -1.74 1.60
CA LEU A 204 -12.83 -2.34 0.98
C LEU A 204 -13.05 -3.76 0.45
N GLN A 205 -12.85 -3.95 -0.85
CA GLN A 205 -12.92 -5.24 -1.55
C GLN A 205 -11.75 -5.39 -2.52
N ILE A 206 -10.79 -6.21 -2.18
CA ILE A 206 -9.58 -6.44 -2.96
C ILE A 206 -9.68 -7.78 -3.69
N TYR A 207 -9.47 -7.75 -5.01
CA TYR A 207 -9.52 -8.91 -5.90
C TYR A 207 -8.16 -9.13 -6.57
N PRO A 208 -7.75 -10.39 -6.88
CA PRO A 208 -6.61 -10.62 -7.75
C PRO A 208 -6.84 -9.97 -9.12
N GLU A 209 -5.96 -9.07 -9.54
CA GLU A 209 -6.06 -8.43 -10.85
C GLU A 209 -5.24 -9.18 -11.93
N GLY A 210 -5.59 -8.98 -13.20
CA GLY A 210 -5.14 -9.83 -14.30
C GLY A 210 -3.63 -9.79 -14.56
N ASN A 211 -2.98 -8.61 -14.54
CA ASN A 211 -1.55 -8.48 -14.77
C ASN A 211 -0.73 -9.08 -13.62
N SER A 212 -1.21 -8.97 -12.37
CA SER A 212 -0.62 -9.63 -11.21
C SER A 212 -0.69 -11.15 -11.32
N MET A 213 -1.85 -11.68 -11.73
CA MET A 213 -2.05 -13.11 -11.95
C MET A 213 -1.16 -13.68 -13.08
N LEU A 214 -0.89 -12.89 -14.12
CA LEU A 214 -0.01 -13.29 -15.22
C LEU A 214 1.48 -13.13 -14.84
N GLY A 215 1.82 -12.01 -14.20
CA GLY A 215 3.21 -11.62 -13.93
C GLY A 215 3.82 -12.31 -12.68
N ALA A 216 3.02 -12.54 -11.61
CA ALA A 216 3.52 -13.04 -10.33
C ALA A 216 2.45 -13.81 -9.54
N PRO A 217 1.86 -14.90 -10.09
CA PRO A 217 0.75 -15.63 -9.44
C PRO A 217 1.14 -16.19 -8.07
N GLU A 218 2.40 -16.54 -7.85
CA GLU A 218 2.88 -17.03 -6.54
C GLU A 218 2.91 -15.91 -5.48
N VAL A 219 3.09 -14.65 -5.88
CA VAL A 219 3.02 -13.50 -4.97
C VAL A 219 1.55 -13.22 -4.62
N VAL A 220 0.66 -13.28 -5.61
CA VAL A 220 -0.80 -13.22 -5.38
C VAL A 220 -1.21 -14.29 -4.38
N SER A 221 -0.87 -15.57 -4.61
CA SER A 221 -1.18 -16.67 -3.69
C SER A 221 -0.68 -16.39 -2.28
N ARG A 222 0.57 -15.92 -2.15
CA ARG A 222 1.18 -15.57 -0.86
C ARG A 222 0.36 -14.52 -0.10
N VAL A 223 -0.10 -13.46 -0.76
CA VAL A 223 -0.86 -12.38 -0.14
C VAL A 223 -2.25 -12.87 0.26
N TRP A 224 -3.00 -13.52 -0.66
CA TRP A 224 -4.37 -13.99 -0.39
C TRP A 224 -4.44 -15.11 0.65
N GLU A 225 -3.49 -16.04 0.64
CA GLU A 225 -3.36 -17.07 1.69
C GLU A 225 -3.03 -16.45 3.04
N THR A 226 -2.18 -15.43 3.07
CA THR A 226 -1.86 -14.70 4.31
C THR A 226 -3.09 -13.98 4.83
N ALA A 227 -3.81 -13.25 3.98
CA ALA A 227 -5.05 -12.58 4.35
C ALA A 227 -6.10 -13.58 4.90
N ARG A 228 -6.27 -14.73 4.22
CA ARG A 228 -7.16 -15.80 4.69
C ARG A 228 -6.75 -16.33 6.05
N SER A 229 -5.45 -16.54 6.29
CA SER A 229 -4.92 -17.03 7.58
C SER A 229 -5.16 -16.05 8.74
N LEU A 230 -5.27 -14.76 8.44
CA LEU A 230 -5.59 -13.69 9.38
C LEU A 230 -7.10 -13.46 9.56
N GLY A 231 -7.95 -14.19 8.80
CA GLY A 231 -9.41 -14.04 8.87
C GLY A 231 -9.97 -12.94 7.96
N TYR A 232 -9.20 -12.43 7.00
CA TYR A 232 -9.57 -11.33 6.10
C TYR A 232 -10.06 -11.80 4.71
N ALA A 233 -10.50 -13.06 4.58
CA ALA A 233 -11.01 -13.60 3.32
C ALA A 233 -12.25 -12.86 2.77
N GLY A 234 -13.00 -12.15 3.62
CA GLY A 234 -14.12 -11.30 3.21
C GLY A 234 -13.71 -9.98 2.57
N THR A 235 -12.46 -9.55 2.79
CA THR A 235 -11.89 -8.33 2.18
C THR A 235 -10.97 -8.69 1.01
N PHE A 236 -10.09 -9.69 1.19
CA PHE A 236 -9.24 -10.23 0.13
C PHE A 236 -9.98 -11.39 -0.54
N ILE A 237 -10.82 -11.07 -1.52
CA ILE A 237 -11.74 -12.00 -2.17
C ILE A 237 -10.98 -12.79 -3.24
N ASP A 238 -10.93 -14.13 -3.10
CA ASP A 238 -10.19 -15.01 -3.99
C ASP A 238 -11.00 -15.31 -5.27
N SER A 239 -11.24 -14.28 -6.07
CA SER A 239 -11.94 -14.33 -7.34
C SER A 239 -11.36 -13.28 -8.27
N PRO A 240 -10.60 -13.63 -9.32
CA PRO A 240 -9.97 -12.65 -10.20
C PRO A 240 -10.99 -11.67 -10.79
N LYS A 241 -10.61 -10.38 -10.75
CA LYS A 241 -11.43 -9.29 -11.27
C LYS A 241 -10.51 -8.19 -11.81
N HIS A 242 -10.98 -7.45 -12.80
CA HIS A 242 -10.24 -6.38 -13.45
C HIS A 242 -8.91 -6.84 -14.09
N THR A 243 -8.33 -6.03 -14.94
CA THR A 243 -6.97 -6.12 -15.44
C THR A 243 -6.48 -4.70 -15.60
N LEU A 244 -5.52 -4.31 -14.78
CA LEU A 244 -5.12 -2.92 -14.61
C LEU A 244 -3.69 -2.70 -15.12
N THR A 245 -3.45 -1.49 -15.62
CA THR A 245 -2.10 -1.02 -15.90
C THR A 245 -1.75 0.02 -14.85
N ASP A 246 -0.88 -0.36 -13.92
CA ASP A 246 -0.51 0.43 -12.77
C ASP A 246 0.99 0.31 -12.48
N ASP A 247 1.52 0.93 -11.43
CA ASP A 247 2.94 1.02 -11.06
C ASP A 247 3.65 -0.34 -10.93
N HIS A 248 2.92 -1.44 -10.74
CA HIS A 248 3.49 -2.80 -10.78
C HIS A 248 3.90 -3.24 -12.19
N VAL A 249 3.25 -2.75 -13.26
CA VAL A 249 3.50 -3.16 -14.64
C VAL A 249 4.89 -2.72 -15.14
N PRO A 250 5.37 -1.49 -14.94
CA PRO A 250 6.75 -1.12 -15.24
C PRO A 250 7.80 -2.02 -14.56
N LEU A 251 7.53 -2.47 -13.33
CA LEU A 251 8.42 -3.37 -12.60
C LEU A 251 8.42 -4.78 -13.24
N GLN A 252 7.25 -5.29 -13.61
CA GLN A 252 7.15 -6.59 -14.31
C GLN A 252 7.94 -6.58 -15.64
N ARG A 253 7.91 -5.47 -16.38
CA ARG A 253 8.64 -5.34 -17.66
C ARG A 253 10.16 -5.46 -17.53
N VAL A 254 10.71 -5.20 -16.36
CA VAL A 254 12.14 -5.40 -16.07
C VAL A 254 12.41 -6.69 -15.27
N GLY A 255 11.43 -7.60 -15.20
CA GLY A 255 11.58 -8.93 -14.62
C GLY A 255 11.35 -9.02 -13.11
N ILE A 256 10.85 -7.97 -12.45
CA ILE A 256 10.45 -8.02 -11.04
C ILE A 256 9.08 -8.72 -10.94
N ARG A 257 8.94 -9.64 -9.99
CA ARG A 257 7.70 -10.33 -9.66
C ARG A 257 6.80 -9.38 -8.88
N ALA A 258 6.06 -8.50 -9.57
CA ALA A 258 5.26 -7.43 -8.98
C ALA A 258 3.77 -7.74 -9.09
N ILE A 259 3.02 -7.38 -8.04
CA ILE A 259 1.55 -7.45 -8.00
C ILE A 259 0.97 -6.13 -7.53
N ASP A 260 -0.31 -5.96 -7.81
CA ASP A 260 -1.12 -4.87 -7.34
C ASP A 260 -2.15 -5.37 -6.32
N VAL A 261 -2.24 -4.69 -5.19
CA VAL A 261 -3.25 -4.85 -4.14
C VAL A 261 -4.09 -3.60 -4.16
N VAL A 262 -5.23 -3.67 -4.84
CA VAL A 262 -6.06 -2.51 -5.18
C VAL A 262 -7.54 -2.80 -5.00
N ASP A 263 -8.31 -1.81 -4.54
CA ASP A 263 -9.76 -1.79 -4.63
C ASP A 263 -10.20 -0.90 -5.81
N PHE A 264 -10.37 -1.51 -6.99
CA PHE A 264 -10.80 -0.81 -8.19
C PHE A 264 -12.32 -0.69 -8.31
N ASP A 265 -13.08 -1.19 -7.36
CA ASP A 265 -14.52 -0.96 -7.27
C ASP A 265 -14.87 0.33 -6.50
N TYR A 266 -13.87 1.11 -6.11
CA TYR A 266 -14.00 2.38 -5.40
C TYR A 266 -14.86 3.39 -6.19
N PRO A 267 -16.06 3.74 -5.72
CA PRO A 267 -17.07 4.40 -6.57
C PRO A 267 -16.78 5.89 -6.87
N VAL A 268 -15.86 6.50 -6.10
CA VAL A 268 -15.48 7.92 -6.25
C VAL A 268 -14.05 8.08 -6.81
N TRP A 269 -13.50 7.01 -7.39
CA TRP A 269 -12.23 7.03 -8.08
C TRP A 269 -12.17 8.14 -9.14
N HIS A 270 -11.09 8.92 -9.13
CA HIS A 270 -10.84 10.06 -10.03
C HIS A 270 -11.93 11.14 -10.00
N THR A 271 -12.55 11.32 -8.84
CA THR A 271 -13.54 12.40 -8.61
C THR A 271 -13.10 13.34 -7.50
N LYS A 272 -13.79 14.51 -7.41
CA LYS A 272 -13.62 15.44 -6.29
C LYS A 272 -14.10 14.87 -4.93
N ASP A 273 -14.81 13.75 -4.96
CA ASP A 273 -15.39 13.11 -3.78
C ASP A 273 -14.47 12.05 -3.18
N ASP A 274 -13.25 11.86 -3.71
CA ASP A 274 -12.19 11.09 -3.05
C ASP A 274 -11.62 11.85 -1.85
N THR A 275 -12.38 11.86 -0.78
CA THR A 275 -12.18 12.63 0.44
C THR A 275 -12.02 11.76 1.67
N LEU A 276 -11.51 12.34 2.77
CA LEU A 276 -11.19 11.64 4.00
C LEU A 276 -12.34 10.78 4.57
N ASP A 277 -13.58 11.23 4.37
CA ASP A 277 -14.77 10.49 4.83
C ASP A 277 -15.03 9.19 4.07
N LYS A 278 -14.32 8.91 2.99
CA LYS A 278 -14.38 7.64 2.26
C LYS A 278 -13.40 6.60 2.79
N VAL A 279 -12.33 7.03 3.46
CA VAL A 279 -11.28 6.16 3.99
C VAL A 279 -11.58 5.74 5.43
N SER A 280 -11.12 4.55 5.84
CA SER A 280 -11.27 4.07 7.21
C SER A 280 -9.97 3.52 7.80
N ALA A 281 -9.76 3.77 9.09
CA ALA A 281 -8.67 3.17 9.86
C ALA A 281 -8.76 1.63 9.89
N GLN A 282 -9.97 1.07 9.80
CA GLN A 282 -10.19 -0.38 9.80
C GLN A 282 -9.67 -1.03 8.51
N SER A 283 -9.91 -0.41 7.36
CA SER A 283 -9.41 -0.89 6.06
C SER A 283 -7.89 -0.86 6.02
N LEU A 284 -7.29 0.27 6.45
CA LEU A 284 -5.84 0.40 6.59
C LEU A 284 -5.25 -0.63 7.55
N GLN A 285 -5.96 -0.95 8.66
CA GLN A 285 -5.54 -2.00 9.60
C GLN A 285 -5.50 -3.38 8.94
N ILE A 286 -6.53 -3.75 8.17
CA ILE A 286 -6.61 -5.04 7.48
C ILE A 286 -5.45 -5.19 6.50
N VAL A 287 -5.23 -4.19 5.66
CA VAL A 287 -4.16 -4.21 4.66
C VAL A 287 -2.78 -4.21 5.33
N GLY A 288 -2.59 -3.37 6.35
CA GLY A 288 -1.35 -3.31 7.11
C GLY A 288 -1.00 -4.60 7.85
N ASP A 289 -1.99 -5.28 8.44
CA ASP A 289 -1.79 -6.59 9.08
C ASP A 289 -1.31 -7.63 8.05
N VAL A 290 -1.92 -7.65 6.85
CA VAL A 290 -1.50 -8.55 5.76
C VAL A 290 -0.09 -8.19 5.29
N ALA A 291 0.19 -6.91 5.05
CA ALA A 291 1.50 -6.43 4.62
C ALA A 291 2.62 -6.84 5.60
N MET A 292 2.40 -6.63 6.91
CA MET A 292 3.36 -7.02 7.94
C MET A 292 3.55 -8.54 8.01
N ALA A 293 2.46 -9.32 7.97
CA ALA A 293 2.56 -10.78 8.02
C ALA A 293 3.29 -11.37 6.80
N VAL A 294 3.11 -10.79 5.61
CA VAL A 294 3.84 -11.19 4.39
C VAL A 294 5.34 -10.92 4.54
N ILE A 295 5.75 -9.76 5.10
CA ILE A 295 7.17 -9.46 5.39
C ILE A 295 7.73 -10.45 6.41
N ARG A 296 7.02 -10.74 7.50
CA ARG A 296 7.50 -11.67 8.56
C ARG A 296 7.71 -13.08 8.01
N LYS A 297 6.73 -13.60 7.24
CA LYS A 297 6.85 -14.90 6.57
C LYS A 297 7.99 -14.96 5.55
N ALA A 298 8.29 -13.87 4.85
CA ALA A 298 9.42 -13.84 3.91
C ALA A 298 10.78 -13.94 4.63
N GLY A 299 10.85 -13.55 5.89
CA GLY A 299 12.04 -13.64 6.72
C GLY A 299 12.19 -14.97 7.49
N GLU A 300 11.19 -15.84 7.46
CA GLU A 300 11.23 -17.19 8.03
C GLU A 300 11.83 -18.14 6.98
N LYS A 301 13.06 -18.67 7.25
CA LYS A 301 13.75 -19.67 6.40
C LYS A 301 13.78 -21.02 7.08
#